data_5eab5a71c5d0169122c959aeae04380b
#
_entry.id   5eab5a71c5d0169122c959aeae04380b
#
_cell.length_a   1.000
_cell.length_b   1.000
_cell.length_c   1.000
_cell.angle_alpha   90.00
_cell.angle_beta   90.00
_cell.angle_gamma   90.00
#
_symmetry.space_group_name_H-M   'P 1'
#
loop_
_entity.id
_entity.type
_entity.pdbx_description
1 polymer ?
#
loop_
_entity_poly.entity_id
_entity_poly.type
_entity_poly.pdbx_seq_one_letter_code
_entity_poly.pdbx_strand_id
1 'polypeptide(L)'
;MDKETGVLVVLMERLEKQRLPRILAFKEKVDSGKRLDDADLDYLEKMLKDASKALPIIDRHPEYQVLATKLVELYNHITEKDLQLEKGS
;
A
#
# COMPACT_ATOMS: atom_id res chain seq x y z
N MET A 1 17.18 -21.34 0.82
CA MET A 1 16.44 -20.17 0.33
C MET A 1 17.43 -19.12 -0.15
N ASP A 2 17.27 -18.57 -1.32
CA ASP A 2 18.18 -17.55 -1.78
C ASP A 2 17.91 -16.22 -1.05
N LYS A 3 18.84 -15.28 -1.21
CA LYS A 3 18.79 -13.99 -0.53
C LYS A 3 17.57 -13.17 -0.93
N GLU A 4 17.21 -13.24 -2.20
CA GLU A 4 16.06 -12.51 -2.76
C GLU A 4 14.75 -13.01 -2.18
N THR A 5 14.57 -14.32 -2.10
CA THR A 5 13.37 -14.93 -1.53
C THR A 5 13.25 -14.60 -0.05
N GLY A 6 14.35 -14.59 0.69
CA GLY A 6 14.37 -14.20 2.11
C GLY A 6 13.92 -12.78 2.32
N VAL A 7 14.38 -11.84 1.49
CA VAL A 7 13.96 -10.43 1.54
C VAL A 7 12.47 -10.31 1.25
N LEU A 8 11.98 -11.02 0.24
CA LEU A 8 10.57 -10.98 -0.13
C LEU A 8 9.68 -11.50 0.99
N VAL A 9 10.06 -12.59 1.66
CA VAL A 9 9.30 -13.12 2.79
C VAL A 9 9.17 -12.09 3.91
N VAL A 10 10.26 -11.41 4.26
CA VAL A 10 10.24 -10.37 5.29
C VAL A 10 9.32 -9.21 4.89
N LEU A 11 9.39 -8.76 3.65
CA LEU A 11 8.53 -7.69 3.15
C LEU A 11 7.05 -8.08 3.19
N MET A 12 6.74 -9.32 2.83
CA MET A 12 5.37 -9.82 2.87
C MET A 12 4.83 -9.90 4.30
N GLU A 13 5.64 -10.33 5.25
CA GLU A 13 5.25 -10.35 6.66
C GLU A 13 4.96 -8.96 7.19
N ARG A 14 5.79 -7.98 6.86
CA ARG A 14 5.55 -6.58 7.25
C ARG A 14 4.25 -6.06 6.64
N LEU A 15 4.02 -6.39 5.39
CA LEU A 15 2.82 -5.98 4.69
C LEU A 15 1.57 -6.51 5.40
N GLU A 16 1.53 -7.82 5.67
CA GLU A 16 0.37 -8.44 6.29
C GLU A 16 0.12 -7.97 7.72
N LYS A 17 1.18 -7.83 8.51
CA LYS A 17 1.06 -7.58 9.95
C LYS A 17 0.99 -6.11 10.30
N GLN A 18 1.63 -5.24 9.52
CA GLN A 18 1.77 -3.82 9.88
C GLN A 18 1.12 -2.89 8.86
N ARG A 19 1.39 -3.11 7.58
CA ARG A 19 0.99 -2.16 6.54
C ARG A 19 -0.43 -2.36 6.05
N LEU A 20 -0.83 -3.59 5.81
CA LEU A 20 -2.16 -3.87 5.30
C LEU A 20 -3.26 -3.40 6.26
N PRO A 21 -3.19 -3.67 7.58
CA PRO A 21 -4.17 -3.12 8.51
C PRO A 21 -4.24 -1.59 8.47
N ARG A 22 -3.10 -0.93 8.31
CA ARG A 22 -3.05 0.52 8.25
C ARG A 22 -3.66 1.07 6.96
N ILE A 23 -3.37 0.42 5.84
CA ILE A 23 -3.96 0.78 4.54
C ILE A 23 -5.47 0.62 4.57
N LEU A 24 -5.96 -0.47 5.15
CA LEU A 24 -7.39 -0.70 5.28
C LEU A 24 -8.05 0.35 6.18
N ALA A 25 -7.35 0.80 7.22
CA ALA A 25 -7.83 1.89 8.08
C ALA A 25 -7.93 3.21 7.29
N PHE A 26 -6.97 3.51 6.42
CA PHE A 26 -7.04 4.68 5.54
C PHE A 26 -8.21 4.59 4.58
N LYS A 27 -8.43 3.41 3.99
CA LYS A 27 -9.56 3.18 3.10
C LYS A 27 -10.88 3.46 3.82
N GLU A 28 -11.05 2.90 5.01
CA GLU A 28 -12.23 3.12 5.82
C GLU A 28 -12.42 4.59 6.15
N LYS A 29 -11.34 5.28 6.47
CA LYS A 29 -11.36 6.71 6.78
C LYS A 29 -11.91 7.54 5.62
N VAL A 30 -11.37 7.34 4.40
CA VAL A 30 -11.82 8.10 3.24
C VAL A 30 -13.21 7.67 2.77
N ASP A 31 -13.55 6.40 2.89
CA ASP A 31 -14.88 5.90 2.54
C ASP A 31 -15.96 6.46 3.48
N SER A 32 -15.59 6.80 4.72
CA SER A 32 -16.50 7.44 5.67
C SER A 32 -16.58 8.96 5.51
N GLY A 33 -15.88 9.52 4.54
CA GLY A 33 -15.92 10.95 4.23
C GLY A 33 -14.87 11.79 4.94
N LYS A 34 -13.88 11.17 5.58
CA LYS A 34 -12.80 11.89 6.27
C LYS A 34 -11.56 11.94 5.40
N ARG A 35 -10.96 13.13 5.31
CA ARG A 35 -9.71 13.30 4.57
C ARG A 35 -8.54 12.73 5.36
N LEU A 36 -7.50 12.30 4.62
CA LEU A 36 -6.23 11.91 5.20
C LEU A 36 -5.47 13.14 5.68
N ASP A 37 -4.82 13.05 6.82
CA ASP A 37 -3.95 14.13 7.32
C ASP A 37 -2.54 13.97 6.75
N ASP A 38 -1.66 14.92 7.08
CA ASP A 38 -0.29 14.93 6.57
C ASP A 38 0.50 13.69 7.00
N ALA A 39 0.27 13.21 8.21
CA ALA A 39 0.93 12.00 8.69
C ALA A 39 0.49 10.75 7.91
N ASP A 40 -0.81 10.67 7.58
CA ASP A 40 -1.35 9.57 6.76
C ASP A 40 -0.74 9.59 5.37
N LEU A 41 -0.67 10.76 4.74
CA LEU A 41 -0.10 10.91 3.40
C LEU A 41 1.39 10.58 3.39
N ASP A 42 2.12 10.99 4.40
CA ASP A 42 3.53 10.69 4.55
C ASP A 42 3.76 9.17 4.65
N TYR A 43 2.92 8.49 5.42
CA TYR A 43 2.97 7.03 5.57
C TYR A 43 2.73 6.34 4.21
N LEU A 44 1.71 6.77 3.48
CA LEU A 44 1.41 6.22 2.15
C LEU A 44 2.58 6.42 1.18
N GLU A 45 3.21 7.58 1.21
CA GLU A 45 4.36 7.87 0.36
C GLU A 45 5.54 6.95 0.67
N LYS A 46 5.85 6.77 1.95
CA LYS A 46 6.92 5.87 2.38
C LYS A 46 6.63 4.43 1.99
N MET A 47 5.39 4.01 2.13
CA MET A 47 4.96 2.68 1.73
C MET A 47 5.14 2.48 0.23
N LEU A 48 4.78 3.47 -0.57
CA LEU A 48 4.93 3.41 -2.02
C LEU A 48 6.40 3.30 -2.42
N LYS A 49 7.29 4.05 -1.76
CA LYS A 49 8.73 3.96 -2.01
C LYS A 49 9.27 2.57 -1.70
N ASP A 50 8.85 1.99 -0.58
CA ASP A 50 9.27 0.64 -0.19
C ASP A 50 8.74 -0.41 -1.17
N ALA A 51 7.49 -0.27 -1.60
CA ALA A 51 6.89 -1.16 -2.59
C ALA A 51 7.63 -1.09 -3.92
N SER A 52 8.05 0.11 -4.34
CA SER A 52 8.80 0.29 -5.58
C SER A 52 10.13 -0.45 -5.57
N LYS A 53 10.78 -0.53 -4.40
CA LYS A 53 12.02 -1.30 -4.26
C LYS A 53 11.79 -2.80 -4.40
N ALA A 54 10.61 -3.27 -4.04
CA ALA A 54 10.26 -4.69 -4.11
C ALA A 54 9.77 -5.11 -5.50
N LEU A 55 9.36 -4.18 -6.36
CA LEU A 55 8.80 -4.51 -7.67
C LEU A 55 9.69 -5.40 -8.53
N PRO A 56 11.00 -5.15 -8.66
CA PRO A 56 11.87 -6.03 -9.46
C PRO A 56 11.89 -7.46 -8.93
N ILE A 57 11.78 -7.63 -7.61
CA ILE A 57 11.73 -8.95 -7.00
C ILE A 57 10.38 -9.62 -7.27
N ILE A 58 9.29 -8.87 -7.13
CA ILE A 58 7.92 -9.34 -7.34
C ILE A 58 7.73 -9.78 -8.79
N ASP A 59 8.33 -9.07 -9.76
CA ASP A 59 8.26 -9.42 -11.17
C ASP A 59 8.79 -10.82 -11.47
N ARG A 60 9.73 -11.31 -10.65
CA ARG A 60 10.29 -12.65 -10.80
C ARG A 60 9.54 -13.71 -9.98
N HIS A 61 8.48 -13.30 -9.25
CA HIS A 61 7.70 -14.19 -8.40
C HIS A 61 6.20 -13.99 -8.69
N PRO A 62 5.66 -14.64 -9.72
CA PRO A 62 4.27 -14.44 -10.15
C PRO A 62 3.24 -14.63 -9.05
N GLU A 63 3.54 -15.47 -8.06
CA GLU A 63 2.64 -15.73 -6.94
C GLU A 63 2.35 -14.50 -6.09
N TYR A 64 3.22 -13.48 -6.14
CA TYR A 64 3.02 -12.24 -5.40
C TYR A 64 2.45 -11.10 -6.25
N GLN A 65 2.33 -11.29 -7.57
CA GLN A 65 1.82 -10.24 -8.46
C GLN A 65 0.36 -9.90 -8.19
N VAL A 66 -0.46 -10.88 -7.83
CA VAL A 66 -1.86 -10.65 -7.50
C VAL A 66 -1.97 -9.73 -6.28
N LEU A 67 -1.18 -9.99 -5.25
CA LEU A 67 -1.16 -9.15 -4.05
C LEU A 67 -0.69 -7.73 -4.37
N ALA A 68 0.36 -7.60 -5.18
CA ALA A 68 0.86 -6.30 -5.61
C ALA A 68 -0.20 -5.51 -6.36
N THR A 69 -0.96 -6.15 -7.25
CA THR A 69 -2.05 -5.52 -7.99
C THR A 69 -3.14 -5.01 -7.03
N LYS A 70 -3.51 -5.81 -6.04
CA LYS A 70 -4.51 -5.40 -5.04
C LYS A 70 -4.05 -4.20 -4.24
N LEU A 71 -2.77 -4.14 -3.90
CA LEU A 71 -2.20 -3.00 -3.16
C LEU A 71 -2.24 -1.73 -4.00
N VAL A 72 -1.92 -1.82 -5.28
CA VAL A 72 -2.00 -0.68 -6.18
C VAL A 72 -3.44 -0.20 -6.31
N GLU A 73 -4.39 -1.11 -6.43
CA GLU A 73 -5.81 -0.77 -6.50
C GLU A 73 -6.28 -0.07 -5.23
N LEU A 74 -5.88 -0.57 -4.06
CA LEU A 74 -6.20 0.07 -2.78
C LEU A 74 -5.59 1.46 -2.67
N TYR A 75 -4.34 1.60 -3.07
CA TYR A 75 -3.65 2.89 -3.07
C TYR A 75 -4.39 3.90 -3.95
N ASN A 76 -4.74 3.48 -5.17
CA ASN A 76 -5.47 4.34 -6.09
C ASN A 76 -6.85 4.73 -5.55
N HIS A 77 -7.57 3.78 -4.98
CA HIS A 77 -8.88 4.05 -4.39
C HIS A 77 -8.77 5.09 -3.28
N ILE A 78 -7.81 4.92 -2.37
CA ILE A 78 -7.62 5.81 -1.23
C ILE A 78 -7.26 7.22 -1.70
N THR A 79 -6.31 7.33 -2.61
CA THR A 79 -5.83 8.64 -3.08
C THR A 79 -6.88 9.35 -3.92
N GLU A 80 -7.61 8.65 -4.77
CA GLU A 80 -8.68 9.23 -5.56
C GLU A 80 -9.82 9.71 -4.67
N LYS A 81 -10.20 8.91 -3.69
CA LYS A 81 -11.27 9.28 -2.76
C LYS A 81 -10.88 10.49 -1.92
N ASP A 82 -9.64 10.53 -1.43
CA ASP A 82 -9.12 11.67 -0.67
C ASP A 82 -9.16 12.96 -1.52
N LEU A 83 -8.76 12.84 -2.78
CA LEU A 83 -8.79 13.98 -3.71
C LEU A 83 -10.21 14.46 -3.96
N GLN A 84 -11.17 13.54 -4.12
CA GLN A 84 -12.58 13.89 -4.28
C GLN A 84 -13.13 14.62 -3.06
N LEU A 85 -12.75 14.18 -1.86
CA LEU A 85 -13.17 14.83 -0.62
C LEU A 85 -12.58 16.23 -0.52
N GLU A 86 -11.35 16.43 -0.97
CA GLU A 86 -10.72 17.75 -1.02
C GLU A 86 -11.50 18.70 -1.94
N LYS A 87 -11.91 18.21 -3.11
CA LYS A 87 -12.62 19.03 -4.10
C LYS A 87 -14.09 19.28 -3.71
N GLY A 88 -14.68 18.31 -3.01
CA GLY A 88 -16.09 18.37 -2.65
C GLY A 88 -16.40 19.16 -1.39
N SER A 89 -15.36 19.55 -0.66
CA SER A 89 -15.56 20.35 0.58
C SER A 89 -15.57 21.88 0.28
#